data_dce9495e64be51832d0ace642c6d3b6b
#
_entry.id   dce9495e64be51832d0ace642c6d3b6b
#
_cell.length_a   1.000
_cell.length_b   1.000
_cell.length_c   1.000
_cell.angle_alpha   90.00
_cell.angle_beta   90.00
_cell.angle_gamma   90.00
#
_symmetry.space_group_name_H-M   'P 1'
#
loop_
_entity.id
_entity.type
_entity.pdbx_description
1 polymer ?
#
loop_
_entity_poly.entity_id
_entity_poly.type
_entity_poly.pdbx_seq_one_letter_code
_entity_poly.pdbx_strand_id
1 'polypeptide(L)'
;MAHYPGYTVLRTEDCPEQHGTLTLLTHDVSGAAVLLVENEDVNKAFGIGFGTFPSDDTGVFHILEHSVLAGSEKYPVSSPFVQLLKSSMASFLNAMTFPDKTVYPFATPNETDFCNLMDVYLNAVFCPLAMVDSAVFEQEGWHRDADGTVSGVVYNEMQGALASPDAQLQNALQRAMFPDTAYGFVSGGDPASIPALTYEKYQRVYRRHYSADNCCITLYGKMDMADKLARLDKDYLSKMPKAAARPRLTMQDEQPGAFVELPYYTDQPKPDEVQCALAWYTGAFADRERQLGVEILLGALLSTNSSPLKAALLAEQLGADIDIGFDDSTLQPTLELLLRGATVDSARKFAPAVRKAVDELLKTGIPHDLLLAALNEAEFASLERPGSLPDGVLDAINAATGWLHTGDAALLLHTDKLFVALRSKLEEGWFDTLLRELFAPAPVQVLQIPTAPKTEDAAAPVRTDGKLVLEHPLTAADLGAGDATPQGSAEQLAGATLLRHPSAGSLYLNFYYDLGTVTPEELQYLNLLTDVLDELDTPTHTAQQLNTLRSTWL
;
A
#
# COMPACT_ATOMS: atom_id res chain seq x y z
N MET A 1 -9.68 1.16 -33.53
CA MET A 1 -9.95 1.09 -32.07
C MET A 1 -10.77 -0.16 -31.82
N ALA A 2 -10.42 -0.94 -30.83
CA ALA A 2 -11.25 -2.07 -30.39
C ALA A 2 -12.64 -1.54 -29.99
N HIS A 3 -13.68 -2.29 -30.28
CA HIS A 3 -15.06 -1.96 -29.90
C HIS A 3 -15.54 -2.98 -28.88
N TYR A 4 -15.90 -2.52 -27.70
CA TYR A 4 -16.43 -3.35 -26.62
C TYR A 4 -17.91 -2.97 -26.41
N PRO A 5 -18.88 -3.84 -26.78
CA PRO A 5 -20.30 -3.58 -26.58
C PRO A 5 -20.63 -3.24 -25.11
N GLY A 6 -21.40 -2.17 -24.89
CA GLY A 6 -21.75 -1.68 -23.53
C GLY A 6 -20.70 -0.79 -22.87
N TYR A 7 -19.58 -0.51 -23.57
CA TYR A 7 -18.50 0.32 -23.03
C TYR A 7 -18.07 1.41 -24.02
N THR A 8 -17.84 2.59 -23.49
CA THR A 8 -17.18 3.70 -24.20
C THR A 8 -15.69 3.66 -23.93
N VAL A 9 -14.88 3.54 -25.01
CA VAL A 9 -13.41 3.65 -24.94
C VAL A 9 -13.03 5.12 -24.76
N LEU A 10 -12.39 5.45 -23.64
CA LEU A 10 -11.90 6.81 -23.36
C LEU A 10 -10.52 7.04 -23.97
N ARG A 11 -9.61 6.07 -23.81
CA ARG A 11 -8.21 6.14 -24.26
C ARG A 11 -7.66 4.73 -24.46
N THR A 12 -6.82 4.55 -25.48
CA THR A 12 -5.95 3.37 -25.65
C THR A 12 -4.56 3.88 -25.93
N GLU A 13 -3.56 3.34 -25.24
CA GLU A 13 -2.16 3.76 -25.34
C GLU A 13 -1.21 2.60 -25.08
N ASP A 14 -0.05 2.62 -25.73
CA ASP A 14 1.04 1.70 -25.41
C ASP A 14 1.68 2.11 -24.08
N CYS A 15 2.00 1.14 -23.24
CA CYS A 15 2.66 1.31 -21.96
C CYS A 15 3.87 0.38 -21.87
N PRO A 16 5.07 0.88 -22.19
CA PRO A 16 6.29 0.10 -22.13
C PRO A 16 6.56 -0.47 -20.73
N GLU A 17 6.25 0.28 -19.69
CA GLU A 17 6.40 -0.10 -18.29
C GLU A 17 5.57 -1.34 -17.92
N GLN A 18 4.46 -1.55 -18.61
CA GLN A 18 3.59 -2.72 -18.45
C GLN A 18 3.85 -3.81 -19.50
N HIS A 19 4.82 -3.60 -20.39
CA HIS A 19 5.09 -4.46 -21.55
C HIS A 19 3.84 -4.75 -22.39
N GLY A 20 2.95 -3.76 -22.53
CA GLY A 20 1.64 -3.98 -23.12
C GLY A 20 0.88 -2.71 -23.48
N THR A 21 -0.44 -2.85 -23.56
CA THR A 21 -1.36 -1.79 -23.94
C THR A 21 -2.35 -1.52 -22.80
N LEU A 22 -2.57 -0.26 -22.48
CA LEU A 22 -3.61 0.20 -21.56
C LEU A 22 -4.84 0.64 -22.35
N THR A 23 -6.03 0.19 -21.93
CA THR A 23 -7.30 0.69 -22.48
C THR A 23 -8.22 1.12 -21.33
N LEU A 24 -8.52 2.42 -21.28
CA LEU A 24 -9.45 2.99 -20.31
C LEU A 24 -10.85 3.03 -20.89
N LEU A 25 -11.80 2.52 -20.13
CA LEU A 25 -13.19 2.39 -20.50
C LEU A 25 -14.11 2.98 -19.44
N THR A 26 -15.30 3.38 -19.86
CA THR A 26 -16.44 3.63 -18.97
C THR A 26 -17.59 2.74 -19.41
N HIS A 27 -18.22 2.04 -18.47
CA HIS A 27 -19.43 1.28 -18.76
C HIS A 27 -20.63 2.21 -18.97
N ASP A 28 -21.34 2.07 -20.10
CA ASP A 28 -22.32 3.05 -20.58
C ASP A 28 -23.53 3.22 -19.64
N VAL A 29 -24.01 2.12 -19.05
CA VAL A 29 -25.19 2.12 -18.18
C VAL A 29 -24.84 2.51 -16.75
N SER A 30 -23.87 1.85 -16.15
CA SER A 30 -23.53 2.01 -14.73
C SER A 30 -22.56 3.16 -14.45
N GLY A 31 -21.73 3.55 -15.42
CA GLY A 31 -20.68 4.53 -15.24
C GLY A 31 -19.42 3.99 -14.53
N ALA A 32 -19.31 2.67 -14.34
CA ALA A 32 -18.12 2.04 -13.79
C ALA A 32 -16.89 2.36 -14.63
N ALA A 33 -15.78 2.72 -13.98
CA ALA A 33 -14.49 2.84 -14.63
C ALA A 33 -13.87 1.45 -14.82
N VAL A 34 -13.26 1.20 -15.98
CA VAL A 34 -12.58 -0.07 -16.26
C VAL A 34 -11.23 0.22 -16.91
N LEU A 35 -10.18 -0.40 -16.38
CA LEU A 35 -8.84 -0.41 -16.96
C LEU A 35 -8.52 -1.82 -17.45
N LEU A 36 -8.12 -1.93 -18.71
CA LEU A 36 -7.51 -3.14 -19.27
C LEU A 36 -6.01 -2.92 -19.36
N VAL A 37 -5.24 -3.87 -18.82
CA VAL A 37 -3.78 -3.96 -18.96
C VAL A 37 -3.49 -5.23 -19.73
N GLU A 38 -3.33 -5.09 -21.06
CA GLU A 38 -3.16 -6.19 -21.99
C GLU A 38 -1.67 -6.44 -22.21
N ASN A 39 -1.13 -7.51 -21.64
CA ASN A 39 0.26 -7.94 -21.78
C ASN A 39 0.37 -9.48 -21.88
N GLU A 40 1.59 -10.01 -21.92
CA GLU A 40 1.84 -11.45 -22.06
C GLU A 40 1.94 -12.18 -20.71
N ASP A 41 1.68 -11.52 -19.59
CA ASP A 41 1.73 -12.16 -18.27
C ASP A 41 0.63 -13.23 -18.15
N VAL A 42 1.04 -14.44 -17.82
CA VAL A 42 0.15 -15.58 -17.62
C VAL A 42 -0.53 -15.53 -16.26
N ASN A 43 0.05 -14.81 -15.28
CA ASN A 43 -0.54 -14.62 -13.94
C ASN A 43 -1.56 -13.48 -13.96
N LYS A 44 -2.73 -13.79 -14.49
CA LYS A 44 -3.81 -12.85 -14.68
C LYS A 44 -4.29 -12.27 -13.35
N ALA A 45 -4.60 -10.98 -13.32
CA ALA A 45 -5.18 -10.35 -12.14
C ALA A 45 -6.50 -9.62 -12.45
N PHE A 46 -7.34 -9.61 -11.45
CA PHE A 46 -8.56 -8.83 -11.36
C PHE A 46 -8.50 -7.98 -10.11
N GLY A 47 -9.03 -6.78 -10.17
CA GLY A 47 -9.29 -5.97 -8.99
C GLY A 47 -10.52 -5.12 -9.18
N ILE A 48 -11.31 -4.96 -8.10
CA ILE A 48 -12.37 -3.97 -8.04
C ILE A 48 -12.15 -3.11 -6.79
N GLY A 49 -11.97 -1.80 -7.00
CA GLY A 49 -11.76 -0.82 -5.94
C GLY A 49 -12.92 0.15 -5.84
N PHE A 50 -13.37 0.44 -4.62
CA PHE A 50 -14.42 1.42 -4.31
C PHE A 50 -13.84 2.60 -3.54
N GLY A 51 -14.36 3.82 -3.79
CA GLY A 51 -14.08 4.96 -2.93
C GLY A 51 -14.85 4.84 -1.61
N THR A 52 -14.12 4.62 -0.51
CA THR A 52 -14.69 4.34 0.82
C THR A 52 -14.13 5.33 1.84
N PHE A 53 -14.86 6.43 2.08
CA PHE A 53 -14.41 7.55 2.91
C PHE A 53 -15.08 7.51 4.29
N PRO A 54 -14.32 7.23 5.38
CA PRO A 54 -14.86 7.23 6.72
C PRO A 54 -15.40 8.62 7.11
N SER A 55 -16.50 8.64 7.86
CA SER A 55 -17.09 9.84 8.43
C SER A 55 -17.08 9.82 9.96
N ASP A 56 -16.54 8.78 10.53
CA ASP A 56 -16.30 8.54 11.95
C ASP A 56 -15.41 7.30 12.16
N ASP A 57 -15.08 7.02 13.42
CA ASP A 57 -14.18 5.95 13.82
C ASP A 57 -14.85 4.59 14.01
N THR A 58 -16.05 4.36 13.48
CA THR A 58 -16.76 3.08 13.66
C THR A 58 -16.21 1.93 12.81
N GLY A 59 -15.23 2.16 11.94
CA GLY A 59 -14.63 1.15 11.09
C GLY A 59 -15.61 0.51 10.09
N VAL A 60 -16.65 1.24 9.70
CA VAL A 60 -17.73 0.71 8.85
C VAL A 60 -17.20 0.09 7.55
N PHE A 61 -16.14 0.63 6.94
CA PHE A 61 -15.59 0.10 5.69
C PHE A 61 -14.74 -1.15 5.89
N HIS A 62 -14.04 -1.26 7.01
CA HIS A 62 -13.33 -2.48 7.39
C HIS A 62 -14.32 -3.62 7.69
N ILE A 63 -15.39 -3.32 8.44
CA ILE A 63 -16.48 -4.28 8.67
C ILE A 63 -17.18 -4.67 7.35
N LEU A 64 -17.36 -3.72 6.41
CA LEU A 64 -17.88 -4.02 5.08
C LEU A 64 -16.93 -4.91 4.29
N GLU A 65 -15.62 -4.66 4.34
CA GLU A 65 -14.61 -5.49 3.67
C GLU A 65 -14.76 -6.97 4.07
N HIS A 66 -14.76 -7.26 5.36
CA HIS A 66 -14.92 -8.61 5.88
C HIS A 66 -16.28 -9.20 5.52
N SER A 67 -17.35 -8.47 5.81
CA SER A 67 -18.70 -9.00 5.74
C SER A 67 -19.22 -9.22 4.32
N VAL A 68 -18.76 -8.48 3.30
CA VAL A 68 -19.14 -8.78 1.91
C VAL A 68 -18.54 -10.10 1.42
N LEU A 69 -17.37 -10.48 1.94
CA LEU A 69 -16.72 -11.76 1.64
C LEU A 69 -17.24 -12.93 2.49
N ALA A 70 -18.10 -12.67 3.49
CA ALA A 70 -18.68 -13.68 4.36
C ALA A 70 -19.96 -14.33 3.81
N GLY A 71 -20.16 -14.27 2.49
CA GLY A 71 -21.25 -14.90 1.76
C GLY A 71 -22.04 -13.93 0.90
N SER A 72 -22.63 -14.46 -0.17
CA SER A 72 -23.36 -13.66 -1.15
C SER A 72 -24.59 -14.42 -1.67
N GLU A 73 -25.44 -13.74 -2.45
CA GLU A 73 -26.70 -14.30 -2.96
C GLU A 73 -26.48 -15.60 -3.74
N LYS A 74 -25.48 -15.64 -4.63
CA LYS A 74 -25.13 -16.83 -5.44
C LYS A 74 -24.33 -17.84 -4.63
N TYR A 75 -23.56 -17.40 -3.64
CA TYR A 75 -22.68 -18.23 -2.82
C TYR A 75 -23.01 -18.07 -1.32
N PRO A 76 -24.17 -18.66 -0.87
CA PRO A 76 -24.70 -18.46 0.49
C PRO A 76 -24.00 -19.36 1.52
N VAL A 77 -22.67 -19.26 1.63
CA VAL A 77 -21.85 -19.97 2.60
C VAL A 77 -21.15 -18.97 3.50
N SER A 78 -20.85 -19.34 4.76
CA SER A 78 -20.33 -18.39 5.76
C SER A 78 -18.88 -17.94 5.53
N SER A 79 -18.10 -18.69 4.75
CA SER A 79 -16.70 -18.35 4.46
C SER A 79 -16.28 -18.78 3.06
N PRO A 80 -16.85 -18.18 1.98
CA PRO A 80 -16.45 -18.51 0.61
C PRO A 80 -14.95 -18.28 0.40
N PHE A 81 -14.40 -17.20 0.96
CA PHE A 81 -13.00 -16.83 0.87
C PHE A 81 -12.06 -17.92 1.41
N VAL A 82 -12.32 -18.45 2.62
CA VAL A 82 -11.52 -19.54 3.21
C VAL A 82 -11.60 -20.83 2.38
N GLN A 83 -12.74 -21.09 1.75
CA GLN A 83 -12.92 -22.26 0.87
C GLN A 83 -12.15 -22.06 -0.44
N LEU A 84 -12.13 -20.85 -1.01
CA LEU A 84 -11.34 -20.53 -2.20
C LEU A 84 -9.85 -20.68 -1.95
N LEU A 85 -9.32 -20.24 -0.81
CA LEU A 85 -7.91 -20.45 -0.43
C LEU A 85 -7.49 -21.94 -0.47
N LYS A 86 -8.43 -22.87 -0.31
CA LYS A 86 -8.16 -24.31 -0.32
C LYS A 86 -8.42 -24.99 -1.66
N SER A 87 -9.13 -24.34 -2.59
CA SER A 87 -9.64 -24.97 -3.81
C SER A 87 -9.27 -24.22 -5.09
N SER A 88 -8.73 -23.02 -4.99
CA SER A 88 -8.29 -22.18 -6.10
C SER A 88 -6.82 -22.40 -6.41
N MET A 89 -6.40 -22.02 -7.62
CA MET A 89 -5.00 -21.93 -8.06
C MET A 89 -4.47 -20.50 -7.95
N ALA A 90 -5.15 -19.64 -7.18
CA ALA A 90 -4.76 -18.25 -7.02
C ALA A 90 -3.32 -18.13 -6.47
N SER A 91 -2.51 -17.30 -7.11
CA SER A 91 -1.22 -16.87 -6.60
C SER A 91 -1.38 -15.75 -5.55
N PHE A 92 -2.52 -15.05 -5.59
CA PHE A 92 -2.91 -14.04 -4.60
C PHE A 92 -4.43 -13.97 -4.46
N LEU A 93 -4.90 -13.84 -3.22
CA LEU A 93 -6.32 -13.72 -2.88
C LEU A 93 -6.42 -12.88 -1.61
N ASN A 94 -7.04 -11.70 -1.69
CA ASN A 94 -7.20 -10.82 -0.52
C ASN A 94 -8.30 -9.78 -0.73
N ALA A 95 -8.58 -9.00 0.33
CA ALA A 95 -9.23 -7.71 0.31
C ALA A 95 -8.41 -6.74 1.16
N MET A 96 -8.49 -5.45 0.88
CA MET A 96 -7.66 -4.44 1.51
C MET A 96 -8.44 -3.14 1.70
N THR A 97 -8.61 -2.71 2.95
CA THR A 97 -9.17 -1.39 3.29
C THR A 97 -8.05 -0.40 3.58
N PHE A 98 -8.01 0.64 2.76
CA PHE A 98 -7.11 1.79 2.88
C PHE A 98 -7.84 2.97 3.53
N PRO A 99 -7.18 4.09 3.81
CA PRO A 99 -7.84 5.27 4.39
C PRO A 99 -9.00 5.84 3.56
N ASP A 100 -9.01 5.63 2.24
CA ASP A 100 -9.97 6.25 1.32
C ASP A 100 -10.56 5.30 0.26
N LYS A 101 -10.14 4.07 0.24
CA LYS A 101 -10.60 3.05 -0.71
C LYS A 101 -10.59 1.66 -0.11
N THR A 102 -11.42 0.78 -0.65
CA THR A 102 -11.36 -0.66 -0.38
C THR A 102 -11.22 -1.39 -1.70
N VAL A 103 -10.20 -2.25 -1.83
CA VAL A 103 -9.87 -2.97 -3.05
C VAL A 103 -9.98 -4.47 -2.81
N TYR A 104 -10.60 -5.17 -3.75
CA TYR A 104 -10.79 -6.62 -3.75
C TYR A 104 -10.02 -7.23 -4.92
N PRO A 105 -8.72 -7.52 -4.74
CA PRO A 105 -7.87 -8.07 -5.79
C PRO A 105 -7.67 -9.56 -5.66
N PHE A 106 -7.48 -10.23 -6.81
CA PHE A 106 -6.90 -11.57 -6.87
C PHE A 106 -6.00 -11.72 -8.10
N ALA A 107 -5.12 -12.74 -8.07
CA ALA A 107 -4.34 -13.16 -9.21
C ALA A 107 -4.30 -14.68 -9.34
N THR A 108 -4.35 -15.21 -10.57
CA THR A 108 -4.26 -16.63 -10.88
C THR A 108 -3.74 -16.87 -12.30
N PRO A 109 -2.86 -17.86 -12.52
CA PRO A 109 -2.42 -18.23 -13.87
C PRO A 109 -3.50 -18.99 -14.66
N ASN A 110 -4.54 -19.53 -14.01
CA ASN A 110 -5.54 -20.40 -14.61
C ASN A 110 -6.78 -19.63 -15.07
N GLU A 111 -7.19 -19.81 -16.34
CA GLU A 111 -8.31 -19.10 -16.94
C GLU A 111 -9.67 -19.48 -16.35
N THR A 112 -9.89 -20.76 -16.05
CA THR A 112 -11.15 -21.25 -15.45
C THR A 112 -11.28 -20.71 -14.03
N ASP A 113 -10.19 -20.76 -13.27
CA ASP A 113 -10.12 -20.24 -11.92
C ASP A 113 -10.35 -18.72 -11.89
N PHE A 114 -9.76 -17.98 -12.83
CA PHE A 114 -9.98 -16.55 -12.99
C PHE A 114 -11.47 -16.20 -13.14
N CYS A 115 -12.19 -16.94 -14.01
CA CYS A 115 -13.62 -16.73 -14.21
C CYS A 115 -14.44 -17.05 -12.95
N ASN A 116 -14.08 -18.11 -12.22
CA ASN A 116 -14.73 -18.47 -10.96
C ASN A 116 -14.51 -17.40 -9.88
N LEU A 117 -13.25 -16.98 -9.70
CA LEU A 117 -12.89 -15.95 -8.73
C LEU A 117 -13.56 -14.62 -9.04
N MET A 118 -13.55 -14.21 -10.31
CA MET A 118 -14.21 -12.98 -10.75
C MET A 118 -15.70 -12.99 -10.42
N ASP A 119 -16.41 -14.09 -10.68
CA ASP A 119 -17.83 -14.22 -10.37
C ASP A 119 -18.11 -14.22 -8.86
N VAL A 120 -17.29 -14.92 -8.07
CA VAL A 120 -17.41 -14.92 -6.60
C VAL A 120 -17.18 -13.52 -6.04
N TYR A 121 -16.11 -12.82 -6.46
CA TYR A 121 -15.79 -11.48 -5.97
C TYR A 121 -16.83 -10.44 -6.36
N LEU A 122 -17.28 -10.45 -7.61
CA LEU A 122 -18.35 -9.55 -8.07
C LEU A 122 -19.66 -9.79 -7.34
N ASN A 123 -20.04 -11.07 -7.13
CA ASN A 123 -21.26 -11.38 -6.39
C ASN A 123 -21.13 -10.99 -4.91
N ALA A 124 -19.96 -11.18 -4.31
CA ALA A 124 -19.65 -10.76 -2.95
C ALA A 124 -19.83 -9.25 -2.77
N VAL A 125 -19.21 -8.43 -3.60
CA VAL A 125 -19.23 -6.97 -3.43
C VAL A 125 -20.57 -6.33 -3.85
N PHE A 126 -21.31 -6.91 -4.79
CA PHE A 126 -22.57 -6.34 -5.31
C PHE A 126 -23.84 -6.95 -4.73
N CYS A 127 -23.79 -8.19 -4.24
CA CYS A 127 -24.95 -8.93 -3.72
C CYS A 127 -24.62 -9.66 -2.39
N PRO A 128 -23.99 -8.99 -1.39
CA PRO A 128 -23.57 -9.67 -0.16
C PRO A 128 -24.77 -10.03 0.73
N LEU A 129 -24.71 -11.20 1.36
CA LEU A 129 -25.70 -11.64 2.36
C LEU A 129 -25.79 -10.68 3.55
N ALA A 130 -24.70 -10.03 3.91
CA ALA A 130 -24.64 -9.07 5.00
C ALA A 130 -25.66 -7.91 4.89
N MET A 131 -26.25 -7.69 3.70
CA MET A 131 -27.29 -6.68 3.51
C MET A 131 -28.70 -7.15 3.86
N VAL A 132 -28.91 -8.44 3.99
CA VAL A 132 -30.22 -9.07 4.28
C VAL A 132 -30.19 -9.93 5.54
N ASP A 133 -29.02 -10.27 6.04
CA ASP A 133 -28.80 -11.07 7.25
C ASP A 133 -27.88 -10.31 8.23
N SER A 134 -28.45 -9.81 9.34
CA SER A 134 -27.69 -9.07 10.36
C SER A 134 -26.68 -9.95 11.11
N ALA A 135 -26.86 -11.28 11.10
CA ALA A 135 -25.93 -12.18 11.79
C ALA A 135 -24.52 -12.12 11.18
N VAL A 136 -24.40 -11.84 9.87
CA VAL A 136 -23.09 -11.63 9.23
C VAL A 136 -22.42 -10.36 9.75
N PHE A 137 -23.18 -9.25 9.85
CA PHE A 137 -22.68 -8.01 10.45
C PHE A 137 -22.25 -8.18 11.91
N GLU A 138 -23.07 -8.91 12.71
CA GLU A 138 -22.77 -9.16 14.11
C GLU A 138 -21.52 -10.03 14.29
N GLN A 139 -21.32 -11.03 13.43
CA GLN A 139 -20.14 -11.89 13.45
C GLN A 139 -18.87 -11.16 13.04
N GLU A 140 -18.90 -10.49 11.88
CA GLU A 140 -17.71 -9.84 11.31
C GLU A 140 -17.39 -8.50 11.99
N GLY A 141 -18.43 -7.72 12.32
CA GLY A 141 -18.27 -6.40 12.93
C GLY A 141 -18.16 -6.47 14.44
N TRP A 142 -19.32 -6.44 15.11
CA TRP A 142 -19.40 -6.50 16.57
C TRP A 142 -20.76 -6.98 17.07
N HIS A 143 -20.78 -7.59 18.24
CA HIS A 143 -21.98 -7.94 18.99
C HIS A 143 -21.70 -7.94 20.50
N ARG A 144 -22.76 -8.07 21.32
CA ARG A 144 -22.64 -8.30 22.75
C ARG A 144 -22.96 -9.74 23.07
N ASP A 145 -22.05 -10.39 23.77
CA ASP A 145 -22.25 -11.71 24.34
C ASP A 145 -23.24 -11.69 25.50
N ALA A 146 -23.69 -12.87 25.96
CA ALA A 146 -24.66 -13.00 27.02
C ALA A 146 -24.19 -12.43 28.37
N ASP A 147 -22.88 -12.33 28.59
CA ASP A 147 -22.26 -11.73 29.78
C ASP A 147 -22.06 -10.21 29.65
N GLY A 148 -22.41 -9.62 28.49
CA GLY A 148 -22.26 -8.19 28.20
C GLY A 148 -20.95 -7.80 27.54
N THR A 149 -20.01 -8.73 27.34
CA THR A 149 -18.75 -8.51 26.64
C THR A 149 -19.00 -8.16 25.16
N VAL A 150 -18.21 -7.25 24.62
CA VAL A 150 -18.23 -6.93 23.18
C VAL A 150 -17.23 -7.81 22.46
N SER A 151 -17.65 -8.45 21.38
CA SER A 151 -16.80 -9.25 20.51
C SER A 151 -17.20 -9.10 19.02
N GLY A 152 -16.40 -9.64 18.12
CA GLY A 152 -16.56 -9.57 16.67
C GLY A 152 -15.21 -9.67 15.99
N VAL A 153 -15.14 -10.12 14.74
CA VAL A 153 -13.87 -10.35 14.06
C VAL A 153 -13.08 -9.04 13.96
N VAL A 154 -13.63 -8.00 13.34
CA VAL A 154 -12.98 -6.69 13.18
C VAL A 154 -12.78 -6.00 14.53
N TYR A 155 -13.74 -6.09 15.45
CA TYR A 155 -13.59 -5.51 16.79
C TYR A 155 -12.36 -6.08 17.53
N ASN A 156 -12.18 -7.41 17.52
CA ASN A 156 -11.07 -8.08 18.21
C ASN A 156 -9.74 -7.81 17.49
N GLU A 157 -9.74 -7.77 16.16
CA GLU A 157 -8.57 -7.42 15.36
C GLU A 157 -8.08 -6.01 15.68
N MET A 158 -8.98 -5.04 15.70
CA MET A 158 -8.64 -3.64 16.00
C MET A 158 -8.22 -3.42 17.44
N GLN A 159 -8.74 -4.20 18.39
CA GLN A 159 -8.22 -4.22 19.76
C GLN A 159 -6.72 -4.61 19.77
N GLY A 160 -6.36 -5.65 19.01
CA GLY A 160 -4.96 -6.07 18.89
C GLY A 160 -4.09 -5.04 18.16
N ALA A 161 -4.57 -4.53 17.04
CA ALA A 161 -3.83 -3.57 16.21
C ALA A 161 -3.55 -2.24 16.96
N LEU A 162 -4.53 -1.70 17.69
CA LEU A 162 -4.39 -0.46 18.44
C LEU A 162 -3.72 -0.62 19.82
N ALA A 163 -3.37 -1.85 20.23
CA ALA A 163 -2.50 -2.06 21.39
C ALA A 163 -1.05 -1.61 21.10
N SER A 164 -0.64 -1.55 19.85
CA SER A 164 0.68 -1.08 19.44
C SER A 164 0.85 0.42 19.70
N PRO A 165 1.98 0.86 20.34
CA PRO A 165 2.28 2.28 20.51
C PRO A 165 2.38 3.01 19.17
N ASP A 166 2.98 2.39 18.16
CA ASP A 166 3.14 2.98 16.84
C ASP A 166 1.77 3.25 16.18
N ALA A 167 0.82 2.30 16.25
CA ALA A 167 -0.52 2.51 15.72
C ALA A 167 -1.28 3.65 16.42
N GLN A 168 -1.13 3.77 17.74
CA GLN A 168 -1.74 4.88 18.51
C GLN A 168 -1.12 6.23 18.12
N LEU A 169 0.20 6.28 17.95
CA LEU A 169 0.91 7.47 17.50
C LEU A 169 0.47 7.88 16.10
N GLN A 170 0.40 6.93 15.15
CA GLN A 170 -0.03 7.16 13.77
C GLN A 170 -1.47 7.68 13.71
N ASN A 171 -2.39 7.08 14.46
CA ASN A 171 -3.78 7.56 14.52
C ASN A 171 -3.88 8.98 15.09
N ALA A 172 -3.08 9.30 16.13
CA ALA A 172 -3.05 10.65 16.68
C ALA A 172 -2.46 11.67 15.69
N LEU A 173 -1.42 11.27 14.94
CA LEU A 173 -0.82 12.09 13.91
C LEU A 173 -1.80 12.35 12.77
N GLN A 174 -2.49 11.33 12.26
CA GLN A 174 -3.52 11.48 11.23
C GLN A 174 -4.64 12.42 11.67
N ARG A 175 -5.16 12.27 12.88
CA ARG A 175 -6.18 13.17 13.43
C ARG A 175 -5.69 14.62 13.52
N ALA A 176 -4.43 14.82 13.90
CA ALA A 176 -3.83 16.15 14.01
C ALA A 176 -3.54 16.77 12.63
N MET A 177 -3.17 15.93 11.64
CA MET A 177 -2.95 16.35 10.26
C MET A 177 -4.27 16.68 9.53
N PHE A 178 -5.31 15.87 9.72
CA PHE A 178 -6.54 15.92 8.93
C PHE A 178 -7.79 16.12 9.77
N PRO A 179 -7.88 17.21 10.58
CA PRO A 179 -9.00 17.39 11.51
C PRO A 179 -10.37 17.53 10.83
N ASP A 180 -10.44 17.98 9.57
CA ASP A 180 -11.66 18.35 8.87
C ASP A 180 -12.00 17.41 7.69
N THR A 181 -11.23 16.33 7.48
CA THR A 181 -11.40 15.43 6.33
C THR A 181 -11.56 13.97 6.75
N ALA A 182 -11.89 13.11 5.78
CA ALA A 182 -12.03 11.67 6.03
C ALA A 182 -10.74 11.01 6.57
N TYR A 183 -9.58 11.55 6.23
CA TYR A 183 -8.29 11.03 6.68
C TYR A 183 -8.04 11.22 8.19
N GLY A 184 -8.79 12.07 8.88
CA GLY A 184 -8.69 12.22 10.33
C GLY A 184 -9.33 11.10 11.13
N PHE A 185 -10.08 10.20 10.49
CA PHE A 185 -10.72 9.04 11.13
C PHE A 185 -9.89 7.77 10.98
N VAL A 186 -10.03 6.86 11.94
CA VAL A 186 -9.44 5.53 11.90
C VAL A 186 -10.27 4.64 10.97
N SER A 187 -9.82 4.45 9.72
CA SER A 187 -10.58 3.68 8.71
C SER A 187 -10.82 2.23 9.13
N GLY A 188 -9.86 1.61 9.84
CA GLY A 188 -9.99 0.27 10.43
C GLY A 188 -11.01 0.19 11.57
N GLY A 189 -11.31 1.31 12.22
CA GLY A 189 -12.21 1.42 13.37
C GLY A 189 -11.48 1.50 14.72
N ASP A 190 -11.97 2.36 15.60
CA ASP A 190 -11.53 2.46 16.98
C ASP A 190 -12.42 1.56 17.85
N PRO A 191 -11.89 0.58 18.62
CA PRO A 191 -12.67 -0.29 19.49
C PRO A 191 -13.63 0.44 20.43
N ALA A 192 -13.29 1.67 20.85
CA ALA A 192 -14.20 2.49 21.63
C ALA A 192 -15.40 2.99 20.83
N SER A 193 -15.26 3.10 19.50
CA SER A 193 -16.26 3.67 18.60
C SER A 193 -17.03 2.60 17.80
N ILE A 194 -16.41 1.46 17.50
CA ILE A 194 -17.02 0.35 16.74
C ILE A 194 -18.41 -0.03 17.28
N PRO A 195 -18.64 -0.16 18.62
CA PRO A 195 -19.96 -0.53 19.16
C PRO A 195 -21.07 0.52 18.95
N ALA A 196 -20.76 1.67 18.44
CA ALA A 196 -21.75 2.69 18.05
C ALA A 196 -22.29 2.48 16.61
N LEU A 197 -21.70 1.59 15.82
CA LEU A 197 -22.17 1.26 14.47
C LEU A 197 -23.45 0.41 14.55
N THR A 198 -24.55 0.96 14.02
CA THR A 198 -25.80 0.20 13.89
C THR A 198 -25.90 -0.48 12.53
N TYR A 199 -26.67 -1.57 12.46
CA TYR A 199 -26.90 -2.30 11.20
C TYR A 199 -27.56 -1.42 10.12
N GLU A 200 -28.47 -0.50 10.49
CA GLU A 200 -29.07 0.44 9.55
C GLU A 200 -28.07 1.43 8.98
N LYS A 201 -27.14 1.93 9.81
CA LYS A 201 -26.04 2.80 9.34
C LYS A 201 -25.12 2.04 8.40
N TYR A 202 -24.72 0.82 8.76
CA TYR A 202 -23.92 -0.09 7.97
C TYR A 202 -24.52 -0.32 6.57
N GLN A 203 -25.80 -0.72 6.49
CA GLN A 203 -26.53 -0.89 5.22
C GLN A 203 -26.60 0.40 4.39
N ARG A 204 -26.81 1.56 5.04
CA ARG A 204 -26.88 2.84 4.34
C ARG A 204 -25.55 3.24 3.75
N VAL A 205 -24.44 3.00 4.46
CA VAL A 205 -23.06 3.26 3.97
C VAL A 205 -22.74 2.35 2.80
N TYR A 206 -23.04 1.06 2.88
CA TYR A 206 -22.89 0.13 1.77
C TYR A 206 -23.58 0.63 0.51
N ARG A 207 -24.90 0.90 0.58
CA ARG A 207 -25.68 1.36 -0.59
C ARG A 207 -25.16 2.66 -1.21
N ARG A 208 -24.47 3.49 -0.45
CA ARG A 208 -23.89 4.74 -0.92
C ARG A 208 -22.53 4.55 -1.60
N HIS A 209 -21.70 3.64 -1.11
CA HIS A 209 -20.31 3.52 -1.53
C HIS A 209 -20.03 2.32 -2.45
N TYR A 210 -20.78 1.22 -2.30
CA TYR A 210 -20.64 0.02 -3.14
C TYR A 210 -21.56 0.07 -4.36
N SER A 211 -21.50 1.17 -5.09
CA SER A 211 -22.24 1.38 -6.35
C SER A 211 -21.28 1.27 -7.53
N ALA A 212 -21.79 0.81 -8.67
CA ALA A 212 -20.96 0.57 -9.85
C ALA A 212 -20.30 1.85 -10.40
N ASP A 213 -20.93 3.03 -10.25
CA ASP A 213 -20.33 4.30 -10.63
C ASP A 213 -19.28 4.84 -9.65
N ASN A 214 -19.16 4.21 -8.47
CA ASN A 214 -18.14 4.49 -7.47
C ASN A 214 -17.08 3.38 -7.42
N CYS A 215 -16.84 2.67 -8.52
CA CYS A 215 -15.79 1.66 -8.58
C CYS A 215 -14.87 1.84 -9.80
N CYS A 216 -13.65 1.32 -9.65
CA CYS A 216 -12.68 1.09 -10.70
C CYS A 216 -12.39 -0.41 -10.78
N ILE A 217 -12.59 -1.00 -11.96
CA ILE A 217 -12.32 -2.42 -12.23
C ILE A 217 -11.07 -2.52 -13.09
N THR A 218 -10.13 -3.38 -12.71
CA THR A 218 -8.91 -3.67 -13.46
C THR A 218 -8.92 -5.11 -13.93
N LEU A 219 -8.64 -5.33 -15.20
CA LEU A 219 -8.34 -6.63 -15.82
C LEU A 219 -6.91 -6.60 -16.34
N TYR A 220 -6.06 -7.49 -15.85
CA TYR A 220 -4.62 -7.50 -16.15
C TYR A 220 -4.17 -8.86 -16.67
N GLY A 221 -3.30 -8.86 -17.68
CA GLY A 221 -2.59 -10.04 -18.15
C GLY A 221 -3.10 -10.60 -19.46
N LYS A 222 -2.58 -11.78 -19.81
CA LYS A 222 -2.90 -12.48 -21.07
C LYS A 222 -4.24 -13.21 -20.97
N MET A 223 -5.31 -12.57 -21.44
CA MET A 223 -6.66 -13.16 -21.48
C MET A 223 -7.53 -12.55 -22.59
N ASP A 224 -8.69 -13.16 -22.86
CA ASP A 224 -9.72 -12.57 -23.72
C ASP A 224 -10.49 -11.48 -22.95
N MET A 225 -10.05 -10.23 -23.11
CA MET A 225 -10.67 -9.06 -22.45
C MET A 225 -12.12 -8.86 -22.89
N ALA A 226 -12.47 -9.17 -24.14
CA ALA A 226 -13.83 -8.99 -24.63
C ALA A 226 -14.81 -9.97 -23.96
N ASP A 227 -14.41 -11.22 -23.72
CA ASP A 227 -15.21 -12.19 -22.95
C ASP A 227 -15.45 -11.71 -21.53
N LYS A 228 -14.40 -11.21 -20.86
CA LYS A 228 -14.52 -10.72 -19.47
C LYS A 228 -15.42 -9.48 -19.36
N LEU A 229 -15.27 -8.53 -20.27
CA LEU A 229 -16.14 -7.35 -20.35
C LEU A 229 -17.60 -7.72 -20.62
N ALA A 230 -17.86 -8.67 -21.52
CA ALA A 230 -19.22 -9.15 -21.80
C ALA A 230 -19.87 -9.81 -20.59
N ARG A 231 -19.11 -10.56 -19.76
CA ARG A 231 -19.60 -11.13 -18.49
C ARG A 231 -19.88 -10.03 -17.47
N LEU A 232 -18.98 -9.07 -17.30
CA LEU A 232 -19.16 -7.92 -16.40
C LEU A 232 -20.44 -7.14 -16.76
N ASP A 233 -20.64 -6.83 -18.03
CA ASP A 233 -21.84 -6.14 -18.50
C ASP A 233 -23.11 -6.95 -18.23
N LYS A 234 -23.19 -8.18 -18.79
CA LYS A 234 -24.38 -9.01 -18.76
C LYS A 234 -24.81 -9.39 -17.34
N ASP A 235 -23.87 -9.79 -16.50
CA ASP A 235 -24.19 -10.42 -15.21
C ASP A 235 -24.34 -9.40 -14.09
N TYR A 236 -23.65 -8.23 -14.20
CA TYR A 236 -23.63 -7.22 -13.13
C TYR A 236 -23.93 -5.78 -13.63
N LEU A 237 -23.07 -5.16 -14.44
CA LEU A 237 -23.05 -3.71 -14.63
C LEU A 237 -24.27 -3.15 -15.35
N SER A 238 -24.84 -3.87 -16.32
CA SER A 238 -26.07 -3.43 -17.02
C SER A 238 -27.31 -3.43 -16.13
N LYS A 239 -27.25 -4.12 -14.98
CA LYS A 239 -28.35 -4.17 -13.99
C LYS A 239 -28.23 -3.07 -12.92
N MET A 240 -27.14 -2.29 -12.95
CA MET A 240 -26.80 -1.29 -11.92
C MET A 240 -26.83 0.11 -12.55
N PRO A 241 -27.94 0.83 -12.47
CA PRO A 241 -27.98 2.19 -13.03
C PRO A 241 -27.07 3.12 -12.24
N LYS A 242 -26.54 4.14 -12.91
CA LYS A 242 -25.70 5.17 -12.32
C LYS A 242 -26.39 5.86 -11.15
N ALA A 243 -25.70 6.02 -10.01
CA ALA A 243 -26.22 6.72 -8.86
C ALA A 243 -26.33 8.24 -9.10
N ALA A 244 -27.20 8.92 -8.36
CA ALA A 244 -27.44 10.35 -8.52
C ALA A 244 -26.24 11.22 -8.10
N ALA A 245 -25.46 10.78 -7.12
CA ALA A 245 -24.29 11.50 -6.61
C ALA A 245 -23.21 10.53 -6.08
N ARG A 246 -22.03 10.59 -6.68
CA ARG A 246 -20.85 9.88 -6.21
C ARG A 246 -20.27 10.57 -4.96
N PRO A 247 -19.83 9.82 -3.94
CA PRO A 247 -19.04 10.36 -2.84
C PRO A 247 -17.75 11.06 -3.36
N ARG A 248 -17.30 12.09 -2.64
CA ARG A 248 -16.07 12.81 -3.01
C ARG A 248 -15.19 13.00 -1.79
N LEU A 249 -13.88 12.87 -1.99
CA LEU A 249 -12.85 13.27 -1.03
C LEU A 249 -12.64 14.79 -1.07
N THR A 250 -12.22 15.33 0.06
CA THR A 250 -11.79 16.72 0.21
C THR A 250 -10.37 16.76 0.78
N MET A 251 -9.57 17.72 0.34
CA MET A 251 -8.28 18.02 0.94
C MET A 251 -8.45 18.86 2.20
N GLN A 252 -7.49 18.77 3.11
CA GLN A 252 -7.35 19.72 4.21
C GLN A 252 -6.81 21.04 3.64
N ASP A 253 -7.46 22.16 3.94
CA ASP A 253 -7.14 23.45 3.31
C ASP A 253 -5.74 23.95 3.67
N GLU A 254 -5.35 23.85 4.95
CA GLU A 254 -4.05 24.31 5.45
C GLU A 254 -3.44 23.26 6.37
N GLN A 255 -2.09 23.22 6.43
CA GLN A 255 -1.40 22.38 7.39
C GLN A 255 -1.61 22.91 8.80
N PRO A 256 -2.26 22.14 9.71
CA PRO A 256 -2.44 22.57 11.08
C PRO A 256 -1.08 22.67 11.77
N GLY A 257 -0.75 23.78 12.39
CA GLY A 257 0.41 23.90 13.27
C GLY A 257 0.15 23.22 14.63
N ALA A 258 -0.30 21.98 14.64
CA ALA A 258 -0.76 21.28 15.83
C ALA A 258 0.40 20.69 16.64
N PHE A 259 0.29 20.79 17.97
CA PHE A 259 1.13 20.09 18.92
C PHE A 259 0.24 19.26 19.84
N VAL A 260 0.44 17.93 19.86
CA VAL A 260 -0.36 16.97 20.63
C VAL A 260 0.55 16.16 21.54
N GLU A 261 0.17 16.01 22.80
CA GLU A 261 0.77 15.07 23.74
C GLU A 261 -0.28 14.00 24.08
N LEU A 262 0.11 12.71 23.99
CA LEU A 262 -0.75 11.59 24.36
C LEU A 262 0.00 10.58 25.24
N PRO A 263 -0.69 9.95 26.22
CA PRO A 263 -0.11 8.87 26.97
C PRO A 263 -0.07 7.58 26.14
N TYR A 264 0.99 6.81 26.27
CA TYR A 264 1.05 5.40 25.88
C TYR A 264 1.12 4.55 27.14
N TYR A 265 0.14 3.69 27.35
CA TYR A 265 0.05 2.89 28.57
C TYR A 265 0.89 1.63 28.47
N THR A 266 1.84 1.48 29.39
CA THR A 266 2.76 0.33 29.50
C THR A 266 3.01 -0.01 30.96
N ASP A 267 3.23 -1.31 31.26
CA ASP A 267 3.46 -1.79 32.61
C ASP A 267 4.75 -1.25 33.27
N GLN A 268 5.73 -0.88 32.43
CA GLN A 268 7.03 -0.38 32.85
C GLN A 268 7.42 0.88 32.07
N PRO A 269 6.77 2.02 32.33
CA PRO A 269 7.09 3.26 31.62
C PRO A 269 8.50 3.74 31.93
N LYS A 270 9.31 4.00 30.90
CA LYS A 270 10.64 4.57 31.01
C LYS A 270 10.67 5.98 30.45
N PRO A 271 11.41 6.91 31.08
CA PRO A 271 11.44 8.31 30.67
C PRO A 271 12.18 8.55 29.35
N ASP A 272 12.94 7.59 28.87
CA ASP A 272 13.72 7.57 27.63
C ASP A 272 13.08 6.71 26.50
N GLU A 273 11.81 6.36 26.64
CA GLU A 273 11.01 5.68 25.61
C GLU A 273 9.94 6.59 24.99
N VAL A 274 10.09 7.92 25.08
CA VAL A 274 9.22 8.87 24.40
C VAL A 274 9.43 8.78 22.89
N GLN A 275 8.32 8.80 22.13
CA GLN A 275 8.33 8.92 20.69
C GLN A 275 7.82 10.31 20.26
N CYS A 276 8.40 10.87 19.20
CA CYS A 276 7.98 12.16 18.66
C CYS A 276 7.86 12.08 17.14
N ALA A 277 6.63 12.17 16.62
CA ALA A 277 6.37 12.28 15.19
C ALA A 277 6.25 13.74 14.77
N LEU A 278 6.89 14.06 13.65
CA LEU A 278 6.75 15.33 12.92
C LEU A 278 6.21 15.02 11.54
N ALA A 279 5.17 15.72 11.08
CA ALA A 279 4.63 15.48 9.75
C ALA A 279 4.35 16.76 8.97
N TRP A 280 4.44 16.64 7.63
CA TRP A 280 4.19 17.69 6.64
C TRP A 280 3.37 17.14 5.47
N TYR A 281 2.57 18.00 4.84
CA TYR A 281 2.03 17.72 3.52
C TYR A 281 3.11 17.93 2.46
N THR A 282 3.17 17.04 1.48
CA THR A 282 4.17 17.13 0.41
C THR A 282 3.62 17.81 -0.85
N GLY A 283 2.32 18.01 -0.91
CA GLY A 283 1.61 18.63 -2.03
C GLY A 283 0.32 17.90 -2.38
N ALA A 284 -0.09 17.98 -3.63
CA ALA A 284 -1.25 17.25 -4.15
C ALA A 284 -0.83 15.91 -4.76
N PHE A 285 -1.67 14.89 -4.60
CA PHE A 285 -1.47 13.58 -5.25
C PHE A 285 -1.25 13.68 -6.76
N ALA A 286 -2.01 14.55 -7.43
CA ALA A 286 -1.95 14.70 -8.90
C ALA A 286 -0.61 15.22 -9.42
N ASP A 287 0.21 15.88 -8.58
CA ASP A 287 1.56 16.34 -8.94
C ASP A 287 2.57 15.20 -8.76
N ARG A 288 2.49 14.19 -9.65
CA ARG A 288 3.32 12.97 -9.58
C ARG A 288 4.81 13.26 -9.70
N GLU A 289 5.17 14.27 -10.47
CA GLU A 289 6.57 14.69 -10.60
C GLU A 289 7.13 15.20 -9.27
N ARG A 290 6.34 16.00 -8.54
CA ARG A 290 6.71 16.46 -7.20
C ARG A 290 6.77 15.29 -6.20
N GLN A 291 5.80 14.38 -6.22
CA GLN A 291 5.78 13.27 -5.27
C GLN A 291 6.96 12.31 -5.48
N LEU A 292 7.26 11.93 -6.72
CA LEU A 292 8.46 11.15 -7.03
C LEU A 292 9.75 11.92 -6.69
N GLY A 293 9.77 13.24 -6.91
CA GLY A 293 10.87 14.10 -6.49
C GLY A 293 11.07 14.11 -4.97
N VAL A 294 10.01 14.12 -4.18
CA VAL A 294 10.07 13.98 -2.71
C VAL A 294 10.64 12.61 -2.33
N GLU A 295 10.18 11.53 -2.92
CA GLU A 295 10.71 10.18 -2.67
C GLU A 295 12.22 10.10 -2.91
N ILE A 296 12.70 10.61 -4.07
CA ILE A 296 14.13 10.66 -4.41
C ILE A 296 14.90 11.53 -3.39
N LEU A 297 14.35 12.69 -3.02
CA LEU A 297 14.97 13.59 -2.04
C LEU A 297 15.12 12.91 -0.68
N LEU A 298 14.10 12.22 -0.21
CA LEU A 298 14.14 11.48 1.06
C LEU A 298 15.11 10.31 1.00
N GLY A 299 15.14 9.57 -0.12
CA GLY A 299 16.13 8.53 -0.38
C GLY A 299 17.56 9.06 -0.26
N ALA A 300 17.87 10.19 -0.90
CA ALA A 300 19.19 10.81 -0.83
C ALA A 300 19.56 11.28 0.58
N LEU A 301 18.63 11.86 1.34
CA LEU A 301 18.93 12.59 2.57
C LEU A 301 18.76 11.79 3.85
N LEU A 302 17.96 10.71 3.84
CA LEU A 302 17.47 10.09 5.07
C LEU A 302 17.50 8.55 5.06
N SER A 303 17.79 7.88 3.93
CA SER A 303 17.67 6.42 3.78
C SER A 303 18.61 5.61 4.69
N THR A 304 19.79 6.11 4.96
CA THR A 304 20.80 5.45 5.82
C THR A 304 21.27 6.36 6.95
N ASN A 305 21.90 5.79 7.99
CA ASN A 305 22.45 6.57 9.10
C ASN A 305 23.58 7.53 8.67
N SER A 306 24.18 7.28 7.52
CA SER A 306 25.22 8.14 6.91
C SER A 306 24.66 9.19 5.95
N SER A 307 23.37 9.13 5.61
CA SER A 307 22.71 10.13 4.77
C SER A 307 22.72 11.52 5.45
N PRO A 308 22.95 12.61 4.69
CA PRO A 308 23.33 13.90 5.28
C PRO A 308 22.39 14.44 6.34
N LEU A 309 21.08 14.41 6.10
CA LEU A 309 20.10 14.93 7.04
C LEU A 309 19.93 13.98 8.25
N LYS A 310 19.86 12.66 8.02
CA LYS A 310 19.76 11.69 9.11
C LYS A 310 21.00 11.72 10.00
N ALA A 311 22.20 11.75 9.43
CA ALA A 311 23.47 11.86 10.18
C ALA A 311 23.55 13.14 11.04
N ALA A 312 23.13 14.28 10.48
CA ALA A 312 23.10 15.55 11.21
C ALA A 312 22.11 15.48 12.41
N LEU A 313 20.96 14.87 12.22
CA LEU A 313 19.95 14.71 13.27
C LEU A 313 20.40 13.71 14.37
N LEU A 314 21.01 12.58 13.98
CA LEU A 314 21.57 11.61 14.93
C LEU A 314 22.72 12.21 15.77
N ALA A 315 23.52 13.10 15.19
CA ALA A 315 24.60 13.82 15.90
C ALA A 315 24.10 14.74 17.02
N GLU A 316 22.83 15.21 16.97
CA GLU A 316 22.21 15.98 18.06
C GLU A 316 21.86 15.11 19.29
N GLN A 317 21.90 13.77 19.19
CA GLN A 317 21.67 12.81 20.29
C GLN A 317 20.34 13.03 21.03
N LEU A 318 19.26 13.35 20.29
CA LEU A 318 17.95 13.61 20.86
C LEU A 318 17.16 12.34 21.20
N GLY A 319 17.49 11.22 20.58
CA GLY A 319 16.89 9.91 20.78
C GLY A 319 17.80 8.80 20.27
N ALA A 320 17.27 7.58 20.22
CA ALA A 320 18.01 6.39 19.79
C ALA A 320 18.07 6.25 18.26
N ASP A 321 16.99 6.56 17.55
CA ASP A 321 16.92 6.49 16.09
C ASP A 321 15.85 7.44 15.51
N ILE A 322 15.88 7.59 14.18
CA ILE A 322 14.93 8.40 13.40
C ILE A 322 14.45 7.57 12.22
N ASP A 323 13.14 7.28 12.20
CA ASP A 323 12.46 6.64 11.08
C ASP A 323 11.82 7.67 10.15
N ILE A 324 11.57 7.25 8.91
CA ILE A 324 10.93 8.06 7.88
C ILE A 324 9.68 7.35 7.40
N GLY A 325 8.58 8.09 7.29
CA GLY A 325 7.38 7.67 6.60
C GLY A 325 7.09 8.61 5.43
N PHE A 326 6.78 8.07 4.28
CA PHE A 326 6.28 8.81 3.13
C PHE A 326 5.07 8.06 2.57
N ASP A 327 3.91 8.70 2.59
CA ASP A 327 2.67 8.16 2.03
C ASP A 327 2.17 9.06 0.90
N ASP A 328 2.34 8.60 -0.34
CA ASP A 328 1.88 9.25 -1.55
C ASP A 328 0.61 8.59 -2.14
N SER A 329 -0.01 7.65 -1.41
CA SER A 329 -1.18 6.89 -1.84
C SER A 329 -2.52 7.55 -1.53
N THR A 330 -2.51 8.66 -0.79
CA THR A 330 -3.68 9.45 -0.39
C THR A 330 -3.83 10.71 -1.25
N LEU A 331 -5.03 11.31 -1.27
CA LEU A 331 -5.31 12.53 -2.04
C LEU A 331 -4.35 13.68 -1.69
N GLN A 332 -3.90 13.72 -0.44
CA GLN A 332 -2.95 14.69 0.09
C GLN A 332 -1.79 13.96 0.76
N PRO A 333 -0.71 13.69 0.01
CA PRO A 333 0.44 12.95 0.47
C PRO A 333 1.16 13.61 1.65
N THR A 334 1.78 12.77 2.50
CA THR A 334 2.43 13.20 3.73
C THR A 334 3.84 12.65 3.88
N LEU A 335 4.71 13.44 4.49
CA LEU A 335 6.03 13.05 5.00
C LEU A 335 5.98 13.02 6.52
N GLU A 336 6.58 12.01 7.12
CA GLU A 336 6.76 11.85 8.57
C GLU A 336 8.22 11.63 8.92
N LEU A 337 8.67 12.24 10.02
CA LEU A 337 9.91 11.90 10.72
C LEU A 337 9.57 11.47 12.14
N LEU A 338 9.96 10.26 12.52
CA LEU A 338 9.69 9.69 13.83
C LEU A 338 10.97 9.52 14.64
N LEU A 339 11.13 10.32 15.69
CA LEU A 339 12.19 10.20 16.68
C LEU A 339 11.79 9.16 17.73
N ARG A 340 12.61 8.12 17.91
CA ARG A 340 12.42 7.04 18.88
C ARG A 340 13.41 7.14 20.03
N GLY A 341 13.01 6.62 21.20
CA GLY A 341 13.88 6.51 22.36
C GLY A 341 14.36 7.85 22.89
N ALA A 342 13.48 8.84 22.94
CA ALA A 342 13.77 10.18 23.42
C ALA A 342 13.29 10.39 24.86
N THR A 343 13.76 11.46 25.49
CA THR A 343 13.12 12.06 26.67
C THR A 343 12.12 13.14 26.22
N VAL A 344 11.19 13.55 27.07
CA VAL A 344 10.25 14.66 26.78
C VAL A 344 11.00 15.94 26.38
N ASP A 345 12.09 16.27 27.10
CA ASP A 345 12.90 17.47 26.81
C ASP A 345 13.66 17.38 25.48
N SER A 346 14.16 16.20 25.12
CA SER A 346 14.81 15.95 23.83
C SER A 346 13.79 15.98 22.69
N ALA A 347 12.64 15.32 22.85
CA ALA A 347 11.58 15.27 21.88
C ALA A 347 11.06 16.68 21.48
N ARG A 348 10.93 17.58 22.45
CA ARG A 348 10.57 18.99 22.19
C ARG A 348 11.59 19.78 21.38
N LYS A 349 12.86 19.33 21.33
CA LYS A 349 13.93 19.93 20.53
C LYS A 349 13.98 19.37 19.11
N PHE A 350 13.21 18.33 18.78
CA PHE A 350 13.33 17.64 17.50
C PHE A 350 12.94 18.53 16.31
N ALA A 351 11.79 19.21 16.33
CA ALA A 351 11.39 20.10 15.24
C ALA A 351 12.39 21.26 15.01
N PRO A 352 12.90 21.98 16.06
CA PRO A 352 14.00 22.93 15.90
C PRO A 352 15.28 22.31 15.31
N ALA A 353 15.64 21.08 15.69
CA ALA A 353 16.82 20.39 15.16
C ALA A 353 16.66 20.06 13.68
N VAL A 354 15.51 19.57 13.25
CA VAL A 354 15.19 19.33 11.83
C VAL A 354 15.32 20.63 11.04
N ARG A 355 14.71 21.72 11.51
CA ARG A 355 14.82 23.04 10.84
C ARG A 355 16.28 23.48 10.70
N LYS A 356 17.07 23.41 11.78
CA LYS A 356 18.49 23.75 11.77
C LYS A 356 19.26 22.90 10.76
N ALA A 357 19.07 21.58 10.75
CA ALA A 357 19.78 20.67 9.85
C ALA A 357 19.42 20.94 8.37
N VAL A 358 18.15 21.19 8.06
CA VAL A 358 17.69 21.58 6.72
C VAL A 358 18.31 22.93 6.31
N ASP A 359 18.30 23.94 7.18
CA ASP A 359 18.89 25.25 6.89
C ASP A 359 20.41 25.17 6.65
N GLU A 360 21.14 24.32 7.37
CA GLU A 360 22.58 24.10 7.14
C GLU A 360 22.81 23.38 5.80
N LEU A 361 22.01 22.34 5.49
CA LEU A 361 22.11 21.63 4.22
C LEU A 361 21.84 22.55 3.02
N LEU A 362 20.86 23.45 3.12
CA LEU A 362 20.55 24.44 2.07
C LEU A 362 21.67 25.48 1.85
N LYS A 363 22.58 25.71 2.82
CA LYS A 363 23.73 26.58 2.64
C LYS A 363 24.85 25.93 1.83
N THR A 364 25.01 24.62 1.96
CA THR A 364 26.04 23.84 1.27
C THR A 364 25.57 23.28 -0.06
N GLY A 365 24.23 23.19 -0.27
CA GLY A 365 23.59 22.44 -1.35
C GLY A 365 23.59 20.94 -1.09
N ILE A 366 22.64 20.24 -1.72
CA ILE A 366 22.58 18.78 -1.68
C ILE A 366 23.63 18.22 -2.64
N PRO A 367 24.48 17.25 -2.23
CA PRO A 367 25.45 16.66 -3.14
C PRO A 367 24.76 16.01 -4.35
N HIS A 368 25.18 16.42 -5.56
CA HIS A 368 24.60 15.96 -6.82
C HIS A 368 24.63 14.42 -6.95
N ASP A 369 25.75 13.79 -6.57
CA ASP A 369 25.94 12.34 -6.71
C ASP A 369 24.98 11.54 -5.81
N LEU A 370 24.59 12.07 -4.65
CA LEU A 370 23.60 11.44 -3.78
C LEU A 370 22.19 11.48 -4.39
N LEU A 371 21.82 12.61 -4.99
CA LEU A 371 20.54 12.74 -5.68
C LEU A 371 20.49 11.85 -6.93
N LEU A 372 21.59 11.78 -7.68
CA LEU A 372 21.69 10.91 -8.85
C LEU A 372 21.58 9.44 -8.46
N ALA A 373 22.25 9.03 -7.38
CA ALA A 373 22.16 7.68 -6.85
C ALA A 373 20.73 7.34 -6.43
N ALA A 374 20.07 8.18 -5.65
CA ALA A 374 18.69 7.98 -5.22
C ALA A 374 17.70 7.96 -6.39
N LEU A 375 17.93 8.79 -7.42
CA LEU A 375 17.12 8.79 -8.64
C LEU A 375 17.28 7.48 -9.42
N ASN A 376 18.50 6.96 -9.55
CA ASN A 376 18.75 5.68 -10.21
C ASN A 376 18.14 4.52 -9.44
N GLU A 377 18.23 4.51 -8.10
CA GLU A 377 17.58 3.51 -7.25
C GLU A 377 16.06 3.51 -7.41
N ALA A 378 15.43 4.70 -7.39
CA ALA A 378 13.99 4.83 -7.58
C ALA A 378 13.55 4.36 -8.97
N GLU A 379 14.30 4.71 -10.03
CA GLU A 379 14.04 4.25 -11.40
C GLU A 379 14.19 2.74 -11.52
N PHE A 380 15.25 2.16 -10.94
CA PHE A 380 15.45 0.71 -10.92
C PHE A 380 14.32 0.00 -10.16
N ALA A 381 13.96 0.49 -8.97
CA ALA A 381 12.85 -0.06 -8.19
C ALA A 381 11.51 0.01 -8.95
N SER A 382 11.27 1.08 -9.70
CA SER A 382 10.09 1.20 -10.57
C SER A 382 10.03 0.15 -11.67
N LEU A 383 11.19 -0.25 -12.22
CA LEU A 383 11.29 -1.30 -13.25
C LEU A 383 11.17 -2.71 -12.67
N GLU A 384 11.83 -2.96 -11.53
CA GLU A 384 11.89 -4.28 -10.90
C GLU A 384 10.64 -4.61 -10.08
N ARG A 385 9.89 -3.58 -9.66
CA ARG A 385 8.71 -3.73 -8.80
C ARG A 385 8.94 -4.69 -7.63
N PRO A 386 9.97 -4.46 -6.79
CA PRO A 386 10.29 -5.36 -5.69
C PRO A 386 9.12 -5.38 -4.70
N GLY A 387 8.58 -6.57 -4.44
CA GLY A 387 7.46 -6.70 -3.52
C GLY A 387 6.91 -8.12 -3.46
N SER A 388 5.98 -8.33 -2.52
CA SER A 388 5.28 -9.61 -2.34
C SER A 388 3.99 -9.72 -3.15
N LEU A 389 3.53 -8.62 -3.77
CA LEU A 389 2.30 -8.59 -4.57
C LEU A 389 2.60 -8.94 -6.03
N PRO A 390 1.74 -9.75 -6.68
CA PRO A 390 1.78 -9.90 -8.14
C PRO A 390 1.59 -8.55 -8.85
N ASP A 391 2.26 -8.32 -9.98
CA ASP A 391 2.23 -7.05 -10.71
C ASP A 391 0.81 -6.58 -11.02
N GLY A 392 -0.05 -7.46 -11.51
CA GLY A 392 -1.44 -7.10 -11.81
C GLY A 392 -2.28 -6.75 -10.57
N VAL A 393 -1.92 -7.25 -9.39
CA VAL A 393 -2.56 -6.85 -8.11
C VAL A 393 -2.12 -5.44 -7.73
N LEU A 394 -0.82 -5.15 -7.83
CA LEU A 394 -0.30 -3.81 -7.60
C LEU A 394 -0.92 -2.80 -8.57
N ASP A 395 -1.01 -3.16 -9.85
CA ASP A 395 -1.65 -2.31 -10.87
C ASP A 395 -3.14 -2.06 -10.59
N ALA A 396 -3.86 -3.05 -10.06
CA ALA A 396 -5.25 -2.86 -9.67
C ALA A 396 -5.40 -1.87 -8.49
N ILE A 397 -4.50 -1.91 -7.51
CA ILE A 397 -4.46 -0.94 -6.40
C ILE A 397 -4.10 0.45 -6.93
N ASN A 398 -3.07 0.56 -7.77
CA ASN A 398 -2.63 1.81 -8.39
C ASN A 398 -3.72 2.41 -9.29
N ALA A 399 -4.41 1.59 -10.08
CA ALA A 399 -5.51 2.02 -10.92
C ALA A 399 -6.68 2.59 -10.09
N ALA A 400 -7.07 1.89 -9.02
CA ALA A 400 -8.10 2.37 -8.10
C ALA A 400 -7.70 3.70 -7.45
N THR A 401 -6.42 3.85 -7.06
CA THR A 401 -5.87 5.07 -6.46
C THR A 401 -5.86 6.25 -7.45
N GLY A 402 -5.29 6.07 -8.63
CA GLY A 402 -5.25 7.09 -9.68
C GLY A 402 -6.65 7.55 -10.09
N TRP A 403 -7.55 6.59 -10.35
CA TRP A 403 -8.94 6.88 -10.68
C TRP A 403 -9.69 7.62 -9.55
N LEU A 404 -9.50 7.20 -8.31
CA LEU A 404 -10.18 7.82 -7.17
C LEU A 404 -9.82 9.29 -7.02
N HIS A 405 -8.55 9.63 -7.11
CA HIS A 405 -8.03 10.96 -6.82
C HIS A 405 -8.08 11.91 -8.03
N THR A 406 -7.98 11.39 -9.26
CA THR A 406 -7.88 12.23 -10.46
C THR A 406 -8.89 11.88 -11.56
N GLY A 407 -9.51 10.71 -11.48
CA GLY A 407 -10.34 10.16 -12.56
C GLY A 407 -9.54 9.35 -13.60
N ASP A 408 -8.22 9.32 -13.52
CA ASP A 408 -7.35 8.59 -14.44
C ASP A 408 -6.77 7.31 -13.80
N ALA A 409 -7.30 6.15 -14.19
CA ALA A 409 -6.85 4.86 -13.70
C ALA A 409 -5.44 4.46 -14.17
N ALA A 410 -4.91 5.09 -15.22
CA ALA A 410 -3.56 4.79 -15.73
C ALA A 410 -2.47 5.70 -15.14
N LEU A 411 -2.82 6.70 -14.34
CA LEU A 411 -1.89 7.74 -13.88
C LEU A 411 -0.62 7.20 -13.22
N LEU A 412 -0.75 6.19 -12.37
CA LEU A 412 0.37 5.60 -11.63
C LEU A 412 1.13 4.50 -12.41
N LEU A 413 0.67 4.16 -13.61
CA LEU A 413 1.30 3.13 -14.45
C LEU A 413 2.32 3.71 -15.44
N HIS A 414 2.46 5.04 -15.47
CA HIS A 414 3.41 5.76 -16.32
C HIS A 414 4.45 6.48 -15.48
N THR A 415 5.68 5.98 -15.45
CA THR A 415 6.79 6.53 -14.65
C THR A 415 7.96 7.05 -15.48
N ASP A 416 8.22 6.51 -16.67
CA ASP A 416 9.41 6.82 -17.49
C ASP A 416 9.57 8.32 -17.75
N LYS A 417 8.48 9.02 -18.11
CA LYS A 417 8.53 10.45 -18.39
C LYS A 417 8.85 11.28 -17.14
N LEU A 418 8.46 10.80 -15.96
CA LEU A 418 8.75 11.46 -14.70
C LEU A 418 10.25 11.40 -14.38
N PHE A 419 10.89 10.24 -14.57
CA PHE A 419 12.33 10.10 -14.39
C PHE A 419 13.13 10.95 -15.35
N VAL A 420 12.73 11.02 -16.63
CA VAL A 420 13.35 11.92 -17.62
C VAL A 420 13.25 13.39 -17.18
N ALA A 421 12.09 13.84 -16.72
CA ALA A 421 11.89 15.20 -16.22
C ALA A 421 12.73 15.47 -14.96
N LEU A 422 12.77 14.53 -14.01
CA LEU A 422 13.52 14.69 -12.76
C LEU A 422 15.04 14.70 -12.97
N ARG A 423 15.56 13.97 -13.97
CA ARG A 423 16.99 14.09 -14.39
C ARG A 423 17.31 15.49 -14.87
N SER A 424 16.43 16.12 -15.67
CA SER A 424 16.63 17.52 -16.08
C SER A 424 16.60 18.48 -14.89
N LYS A 425 15.65 18.28 -13.97
CA LYS A 425 15.51 19.08 -12.75
C LYS A 425 16.68 18.93 -11.77
N LEU A 426 17.32 17.77 -11.76
CA LEU A 426 18.55 17.54 -11.00
C LEU A 426 19.65 18.52 -11.44
N GLU A 427 19.87 18.66 -12.75
CA GLU A 427 20.85 19.58 -13.32
C GLU A 427 20.51 21.07 -13.08
N GLU A 428 19.22 21.39 -12.91
CA GLU A 428 18.74 22.75 -12.65
C GLU A 428 18.79 23.16 -11.16
N GLY A 429 19.16 22.24 -10.23
CA GLY A 429 19.18 22.49 -8.79
C GLY A 429 17.78 22.60 -8.16
N TRP A 430 16.77 22.00 -8.78
CA TRP A 430 15.39 22.03 -8.32
C TRP A 430 15.20 21.37 -6.96
N PHE A 431 15.97 20.34 -6.62
CA PHE A 431 15.86 19.62 -5.35
C PHE A 431 16.17 20.47 -4.12
N ASP A 432 17.05 21.46 -4.21
CA ASP A 432 17.26 22.43 -3.12
C ASP A 432 16.02 23.31 -2.88
N THR A 433 15.30 23.64 -3.96
CA THR A 433 14.04 24.37 -3.86
C THR A 433 12.95 23.48 -3.25
N LEU A 434 12.84 22.22 -3.68
CA LEU A 434 11.93 21.24 -3.14
C LEU A 434 12.16 21.00 -1.63
N LEU A 435 13.42 20.84 -1.21
CA LEU A 435 13.79 20.70 0.21
C LEU A 435 13.34 21.91 1.03
N ARG A 436 13.59 23.12 0.53
CA ARG A 436 13.18 24.36 1.20
C ARG A 436 11.66 24.46 1.34
N GLU A 437 10.92 24.17 0.28
CA GLU A 437 9.46 24.25 0.27
C GLU A 437 8.83 23.20 1.19
N LEU A 438 9.35 21.97 1.17
CA LEU A 438 8.84 20.84 1.94
C LEU A 438 8.90 21.10 3.45
N PHE A 439 10.01 21.66 3.93
CA PHE A 439 10.22 21.94 5.35
C PHE A 439 9.95 23.40 5.75
N ALA A 440 9.44 24.25 4.84
CA ALA A 440 9.08 25.64 5.18
C ALA A 440 7.92 25.74 6.17
N PRO A 441 6.81 24.97 6.05
CA PRO A 441 5.74 25.00 7.02
C PRO A 441 6.20 24.44 8.39
N ALA A 442 5.58 24.90 9.47
CA ALA A 442 5.73 24.24 10.75
C ALA A 442 5.12 22.85 10.70
N PRO A 443 5.80 21.79 11.22
CA PRO A 443 5.24 20.44 11.23
C PRO A 443 4.04 20.34 12.18
N VAL A 444 3.16 19.38 11.91
CA VAL A 444 2.33 18.81 12.97
C VAL A 444 3.25 17.95 13.84
N GLN A 445 3.15 18.12 15.15
CA GLN A 445 3.99 17.43 16.12
C GLN A 445 3.15 16.64 17.11
N VAL A 446 3.46 15.35 17.27
CA VAL A 446 2.82 14.47 18.25
C VAL A 446 3.88 13.84 19.13
N LEU A 447 3.73 14.03 20.46
CA LEU A 447 4.54 13.38 21.48
C LEU A 447 3.75 12.25 22.13
N GLN A 448 4.29 11.04 22.11
CA GLN A 448 3.74 9.90 22.82
C GLN A 448 4.61 9.60 24.04
N ILE A 449 3.98 9.64 25.23
CA ILE A 449 4.67 9.58 26.52
C ILE A 449 4.29 8.27 27.23
N PRO A 450 5.28 7.37 27.54
CA PRO A 450 5.04 6.16 28.30
C PRO A 450 4.42 6.47 29.69
N THR A 451 3.32 5.81 30.01
CA THR A 451 2.51 6.06 31.20
C THR A 451 2.02 4.73 31.79
N ALA A 452 1.90 4.61 33.10
CA ALA A 452 1.41 3.39 33.77
C ALA A 452 -0.11 3.16 33.52
N PRO A 453 -0.57 1.91 33.29
CA PRO A 453 -1.93 1.60 32.83
C PRO A 453 -3.02 1.75 33.89
N LYS A 454 -4.27 1.85 33.40
CA LYS A 454 -5.51 1.74 34.20
C LYS A 454 -6.30 0.51 33.73
N THR A 455 -6.12 -0.63 34.43
CA THR A 455 -6.82 -1.96 34.37
C THR A 455 -7.83 -2.41 33.28
N GLU A 456 -7.83 -3.67 32.95
CA GLU A 456 -8.07 -4.74 31.95
C GLU A 456 -9.50 -5.09 31.47
N ASP A 457 -9.59 -5.97 30.37
CA ASP A 457 -10.57 -7.09 30.17
C ASP A 457 -10.31 -8.01 28.93
N ALA A 458 -10.98 -9.23 28.82
CA ALA A 458 -10.65 -10.43 28.00
C ALA A 458 -11.73 -10.92 26.99
N ALA A 459 -11.44 -11.91 26.06
CA ALA A 459 -12.11 -12.31 24.81
C ALA A 459 -13.03 -13.59 24.78
N ALA A 460 -13.78 -13.87 23.65
CA ALA A 460 -14.81 -14.93 23.45
C ALA A 460 -14.76 -15.71 22.08
N PRO A 461 -15.55 -16.81 21.78
CA PRO A 461 -15.29 -17.87 20.77
C PRO A 461 -16.15 -17.93 19.47
N VAL A 462 -15.81 -18.85 18.48
CA VAL A 462 -16.13 -18.92 17.03
C VAL A 462 -17.13 -20.03 16.58
N ARG A 463 -17.77 -19.93 15.38
CA ARG A 463 -18.77 -20.80 14.74
C ARG A 463 -18.26 -21.60 13.50
N THR A 464 -19.02 -22.65 12.98
CA THR A 464 -18.63 -23.60 11.92
C THR A 464 -19.61 -23.72 10.72
N ASP A 465 -19.15 -24.24 9.54
CA ASP A 465 -19.53 -23.96 8.16
C ASP A 465 -20.27 -25.00 7.28
N GLY A 466 -20.84 -24.51 6.14
CA GLY A 466 -21.27 -25.23 4.94
C GLY A 466 -20.19 -25.27 3.82
N LYS A 467 -20.41 -25.96 2.69
CA LYS A 467 -19.46 -26.15 1.60
C LYS A 467 -19.74 -25.21 0.41
N LEU A 468 -18.71 -24.51 -0.09
CA LEU A 468 -18.77 -23.71 -1.31
C LEU A 468 -19.02 -24.61 -2.54
N VAL A 469 -19.95 -24.24 -3.41
CA VAL A 469 -20.21 -24.89 -4.69
C VAL A 469 -19.94 -23.89 -5.81
N LEU A 470 -18.87 -24.12 -6.57
CA LEU A 470 -18.53 -23.34 -7.76
C LEU A 470 -19.33 -23.83 -8.96
N GLU A 471 -19.65 -22.92 -9.89
CA GLU A 471 -20.33 -23.26 -11.15
C GLU A 471 -19.46 -24.15 -12.03
N HIS A 472 -18.15 -23.87 -12.04
CA HIS A 472 -17.13 -24.63 -12.79
C HIS A 472 -15.95 -25.01 -11.88
N PRO A 473 -16.09 -26.02 -10.99
CA PRO A 473 -14.99 -26.43 -10.12
C PRO A 473 -13.80 -26.93 -10.94
N LEU A 474 -12.59 -26.57 -10.49
CA LEU A 474 -11.35 -27.00 -11.13
C LEU A 474 -11.22 -28.53 -11.14
N THR A 475 -10.74 -29.07 -12.25
CA THR A 475 -10.44 -30.48 -12.46
C THR A 475 -8.97 -30.68 -12.84
N ALA A 476 -8.48 -31.92 -12.85
CA ALA A 476 -7.11 -32.23 -13.28
C ALA A 476 -6.82 -31.79 -14.75
N ALA A 477 -7.85 -31.63 -15.59
CA ALA A 477 -7.72 -31.15 -16.96
C ALA A 477 -7.38 -29.65 -17.03
N ASP A 478 -7.78 -28.87 -16.01
CA ASP A 478 -7.52 -27.43 -15.94
C ASP A 478 -6.09 -27.10 -15.47
N LEU A 479 -5.36 -28.10 -14.96
CA LEU A 479 -3.99 -27.92 -14.50
C LEU A 479 -2.99 -27.60 -15.62
N GLY A 480 -3.34 -27.75 -16.90
CA GLY A 480 -2.47 -27.44 -18.04
C GLY A 480 -1.05 -28.00 -17.93
N ALA A 481 -0.32 -28.13 -19.01
CA ALA A 481 1.14 -28.15 -18.93
C ALA A 481 1.53 -26.69 -18.65
N GLY A 482 2.04 -26.41 -17.45
CA GLY A 482 2.53 -25.07 -17.12
C GLY A 482 3.48 -24.58 -18.21
N ASP A 483 3.42 -23.30 -18.56
CA ASP A 483 4.36 -22.72 -19.50
C ASP A 483 5.77 -23.05 -19.02
N ALA A 484 6.61 -23.54 -19.94
CA ALA A 484 7.97 -23.91 -19.60
C ALA A 484 8.67 -22.68 -19.04
N THR A 485 9.12 -22.76 -17.80
CA THR A 485 9.99 -21.72 -17.19
C THR A 485 11.10 -21.43 -18.19
N PRO A 486 11.38 -20.15 -18.53
CA PRO A 486 12.46 -19.81 -19.43
C PRO A 486 13.75 -20.49 -18.96
N GLN A 487 14.27 -21.43 -19.74
CA GLN A 487 15.48 -22.13 -19.36
C GLN A 487 16.68 -21.21 -19.63
N GLY A 488 17.40 -20.85 -18.58
CA GLY A 488 18.68 -20.19 -18.69
C GLY A 488 19.70 -21.12 -19.40
N SER A 489 20.69 -20.54 -20.06
CA SER A 489 21.84 -21.27 -20.60
C SER A 489 23.03 -21.13 -19.66
N ALA A 490 23.85 -22.20 -19.56
CA ALA A 490 25.08 -22.19 -18.78
C ALA A 490 26.30 -22.18 -19.72
N GLU A 491 27.25 -21.28 -19.47
CA GLU A 491 28.51 -21.16 -20.21
C GLU A 491 29.69 -21.14 -19.24
N GLN A 492 30.76 -21.83 -19.56
CA GLN A 492 32.00 -21.84 -18.76
C GLN A 492 32.93 -20.72 -19.23
N LEU A 493 33.26 -19.79 -18.32
CA LEU A 493 34.15 -18.67 -18.55
C LEU A 493 35.29 -18.68 -17.51
N ALA A 494 36.56 -18.90 -17.97
CA ALA A 494 37.77 -18.63 -17.19
C ALA A 494 37.70 -18.92 -15.67
N GLY A 495 37.12 -20.06 -15.27
CA GLY A 495 37.02 -20.49 -13.86
C GLY A 495 35.69 -20.14 -13.18
N ALA A 496 34.74 -19.57 -13.91
CA ALA A 496 33.38 -19.31 -13.42
C ALA A 496 32.34 -19.96 -14.35
N THR A 497 31.16 -20.26 -13.81
CA THR A 497 29.99 -20.67 -14.59
C THR A 497 29.06 -19.47 -14.75
N LEU A 498 28.88 -19.02 -16.00
CA LEU A 498 27.91 -17.98 -16.32
C LEU A 498 26.55 -18.62 -16.59
N LEU A 499 25.56 -18.28 -15.81
CA LEU A 499 24.15 -18.63 -16.03
C LEU A 499 23.45 -17.43 -16.69
N ARG A 500 22.94 -17.64 -17.91
CA ARG A 500 22.18 -16.60 -18.63
C ARG A 500 20.70 -16.89 -18.54
N HIS A 501 19.96 -15.96 -17.97
CA HIS A 501 18.49 -15.95 -17.97
C HIS A 501 17.99 -14.75 -18.77
N PRO A 502 16.91 -14.88 -19.55
CA PRO A 502 16.31 -13.72 -20.20
C PRO A 502 15.78 -12.76 -19.13
N SER A 503 16.14 -11.50 -19.26
CA SER A 503 15.62 -10.40 -18.43
C SER A 503 15.15 -9.26 -19.34
N ALA A 504 14.12 -8.54 -18.93
CA ALA A 504 13.58 -7.42 -19.68
C ALA A 504 14.32 -6.12 -19.31
N GLY A 505 15.44 -5.85 -20.00
CA GLY A 505 16.11 -4.54 -19.91
C GLY A 505 17.16 -4.38 -18.82
N SER A 506 17.23 -5.27 -17.83
CA SER A 506 18.20 -5.20 -16.74
C SER A 506 19.26 -6.31 -16.82
N LEU A 507 20.48 -6.01 -16.35
CA LEU A 507 21.57 -6.96 -16.21
C LEU A 507 21.78 -7.31 -14.73
N TYR A 508 21.55 -8.56 -14.37
CA TYR A 508 21.78 -9.07 -13.01
C TYR A 508 23.11 -9.78 -12.93
N LEU A 509 23.95 -9.39 -11.96
CA LEU A 509 25.24 -10.02 -11.66
C LEU A 509 25.19 -10.62 -10.26
N ASN A 510 25.06 -11.96 -10.17
CA ASN A 510 25.07 -12.69 -8.92
C ASN A 510 26.41 -13.41 -8.75
N PHE A 511 27.11 -13.14 -7.64
CA PHE A 511 28.35 -13.78 -7.29
C PHE A 511 28.12 -14.82 -6.20
N TYR A 512 28.41 -16.09 -6.49
CA TYR A 512 28.26 -17.18 -5.54
C TYR A 512 29.62 -17.64 -5.05
N TYR A 513 29.79 -17.70 -3.73
CA TYR A 513 31.03 -18.15 -3.09
C TYR A 513 30.79 -19.47 -2.37
N ASP A 514 31.75 -20.43 -2.57
CA ASP A 514 31.70 -21.70 -1.87
C ASP A 514 32.11 -21.51 -0.40
N LEU A 515 31.22 -21.86 0.52
CA LEU A 515 31.42 -21.82 1.96
C LEU A 515 31.90 -23.15 2.54
N GLY A 516 32.30 -24.13 1.72
CA GLY A 516 32.69 -25.47 2.18
C GLY A 516 33.84 -25.53 3.18
N THR A 517 34.62 -24.46 3.33
CA THR A 517 35.69 -24.32 4.34
C THR A 517 35.26 -23.59 5.61
N VAL A 518 34.05 -23.03 5.65
CA VAL A 518 33.53 -22.27 6.79
C VAL A 518 32.96 -23.25 7.82
N THR A 519 33.40 -23.15 9.06
CA THR A 519 32.87 -23.97 10.17
C THR A 519 31.48 -23.46 10.62
N PRO A 520 30.64 -24.30 11.27
CA PRO A 520 29.35 -23.86 11.82
C PRO A 520 29.48 -22.70 12.82
N GLU A 521 30.59 -22.59 13.54
CA GLU A 521 30.87 -21.49 14.47
C GLU A 521 31.20 -20.20 13.72
N GLU A 522 31.92 -20.28 12.60
CA GLU A 522 32.25 -19.10 11.76
C GLU A 522 31.03 -18.62 10.95
N LEU A 523 30.09 -19.52 10.63
CA LEU A 523 28.91 -19.19 9.83
C LEU A 523 28.03 -18.10 10.49
N GLN A 524 27.91 -18.12 11.81
CA GLN A 524 27.16 -17.07 12.54
C GLN A 524 27.83 -15.68 12.43
N TYR A 525 29.17 -15.65 12.39
CA TYR A 525 29.90 -14.39 12.19
C TYR A 525 29.83 -13.93 10.72
N LEU A 526 29.78 -14.87 9.79
CA LEU A 526 29.59 -14.55 8.37
C LEU A 526 28.19 -13.92 8.13
N ASN A 527 27.14 -14.46 8.75
CA ASN A 527 25.82 -13.85 8.70
C ASN A 527 25.83 -12.42 9.27
N LEU A 528 26.43 -12.23 10.45
CA LEU A 528 26.57 -10.89 11.03
C LEU A 528 27.38 -9.95 10.13
N LEU A 529 28.43 -10.47 9.47
CA LEU A 529 29.23 -9.68 8.52
C LEU A 529 28.39 -9.23 7.33
N THR A 530 27.56 -10.12 6.75
CA THR A 530 26.69 -9.75 5.63
C THR A 530 25.68 -8.67 6.01
N ASP A 531 25.15 -8.70 7.24
CA ASP A 531 24.20 -7.70 7.73
C ASP A 531 24.82 -6.30 7.91
N VAL A 532 26.13 -6.23 8.19
CA VAL A 532 26.84 -4.95 8.45
C VAL A 532 27.78 -4.54 7.30
N LEU A 533 27.89 -5.34 6.23
CA LEU A 533 28.91 -5.13 5.18
C LEU A 533 28.75 -3.78 4.49
N ASP A 534 27.54 -3.35 4.25
CA ASP A 534 27.20 -2.09 3.59
C ASP A 534 27.43 -0.85 4.48
N GLU A 535 27.65 -1.05 5.79
CA GLU A 535 27.92 -0.01 6.79
C GLU A 535 29.40 0.09 7.16
N LEU A 536 30.28 -0.72 6.52
CA LEU A 536 31.71 -0.74 6.82
C LEU A 536 32.54 0.07 5.84
N ASP A 537 33.43 0.90 6.39
CA ASP A 537 34.44 1.58 5.60
C ASP A 537 35.50 0.60 5.05
N THR A 538 35.99 0.87 3.86
CA THR A 538 37.16 0.20 3.29
C THR A 538 38.40 1.09 3.45
N PRO A 539 39.61 0.58 3.16
CA PRO A 539 40.83 1.41 3.17
C PRO A 539 40.82 2.59 2.22
N THR A 540 39.93 2.59 1.21
CA THR A 540 39.92 3.58 0.13
C THR A 540 38.61 4.39 0.04
N HIS A 541 37.52 3.89 0.60
CA HIS A 541 36.23 4.54 0.53
C HIS A 541 35.48 4.36 1.85
N THR A 542 34.71 5.38 2.25
CA THR A 542 33.73 5.22 3.32
C THR A 542 32.54 4.37 2.85
N ALA A 543 31.79 3.80 3.78
CA ALA A 543 30.55 3.07 3.48
C ALA A 543 29.59 3.91 2.62
N GLN A 544 29.40 5.19 2.98
CA GLN A 544 28.58 6.11 2.18
C GLN A 544 29.09 6.28 0.75
N GLN A 545 30.40 6.46 0.55
CA GLN A 545 30.97 6.57 -0.79
C GLN A 545 30.77 5.31 -1.62
N LEU A 546 30.92 4.12 -1.00
CA LEU A 546 30.69 2.84 -1.69
C LEU A 546 29.22 2.67 -2.07
N ASN A 547 28.31 2.98 -1.17
CA ASN A 547 26.87 2.91 -1.43
C ASN A 547 26.46 3.88 -2.53
N THR A 548 26.94 5.13 -2.49
CA THR A 548 26.71 6.12 -3.56
C THR A 548 27.25 5.65 -4.91
N LEU A 549 28.47 5.08 -4.95
CA LEU A 549 29.06 4.56 -6.18
C LEU A 549 28.24 3.38 -6.74
N ARG A 550 27.81 2.46 -5.87
CA ARG A 550 26.96 1.33 -6.26
C ARG A 550 25.66 1.83 -6.90
N SER A 551 24.92 2.69 -6.23
CA SER A 551 23.62 3.19 -6.72
C SER A 551 23.76 4.15 -7.93
N THR A 552 24.95 4.70 -8.18
CA THR A 552 25.20 5.53 -9.37
C THR A 552 25.50 4.68 -10.61
N TRP A 553 26.19 3.53 -10.46
CA TRP A 553 26.74 2.77 -11.57
C TRP A 553 26.20 1.36 -11.76
N LEU A 554 25.55 0.79 -10.76
CA LEU A 554 24.92 -0.53 -10.77
C LEU A 554 23.41 -0.45 -10.61
#